data_f45d90ea00e0a32e044641022bd985d6
#
_entry.id   f45d90ea00e0a32e044641022bd985d6
#
_cell.length_a   1.000
_cell.length_b   1.000
_cell.length_c   1.000
_cell.angle_alpha   90.00
_cell.angle_beta   90.00
_cell.angle_gamma   90.00
#
_symmetry.space_group_name_H-M   'P 1'
#
loop_
_entity.id
_entity.type
_entity.pdbx_description
1 polymer ?
#
loop_
_entity_poly.entity_id
_entity_poly.type
_entity_poly.pdbx_seq_one_letter_code
_entity_poly.pdbx_strand_id
1 'polypeptide(L)'
;MDLALDKAHVQLANELDQLNDRIESEPEAVLNLASQCLLRSDQVLFPEGGIQACIIISKCCWKLMDYASGSKHIKEALNRLNRLDTDLYLPEILHIHALNFWGQAKYYSAQQFWINALEQAALVGETEIEIECLIGLGNVWRITEEHKLALSTHELAVQVANNARVDWLEGKARILLAQDHYHLNDYTEMLSVLDEAEEVLKHHPDPSWRAEIWDFRGLALLGLERIKDAEIATTKAYEIAIKHDLLWMKTHTFISKARLEMIKQNFDSATEFLTSAEESANNFDHGELLSQICFQQSIVAERQHDYERALIAFRKYRKHSMQMMKEQTSKLGMDKARSSKRQLDQRARKLINRIRRHVEFNHGERGYSNLVSETYWWEQLVLFKSELKAATHAVLLISHENSAFLEVCMELTQCICNRNDLLSRISENRIGLLIAEKGDKAEAVHVYLQRMIADYPWQRRGLVGDLPKISLHDILSFPFTLDQLEDQENRLTDKEDG
;
A
#
# COMPACT_ATOMS: atom_id res chain seq x y z
N MET A 1 21.74 38.53 11.02
CA MET A 1 21.97 37.13 11.44
C MET A 1 20.94 36.22 10.81
N ASP A 2 19.67 36.60 10.81
CA ASP A 2 18.56 35.79 10.22
C ASP A 2 18.72 35.49 8.71
N LEU A 3 19.07 36.48 7.89
CA LEU A 3 19.18 36.29 6.42
C LEU A 3 20.32 35.32 5.99
N ALA A 4 21.36 35.19 6.82
CA ALA A 4 22.45 34.24 6.57
C ALA A 4 22.06 32.82 7.03
N LEU A 5 21.27 32.72 8.07
CA LEU A 5 20.69 31.47 8.57
C LEU A 5 19.67 30.90 7.59
N ASP A 6 18.75 31.76 7.10
CA ASP A 6 17.75 31.38 6.08
C ASP A 6 18.41 30.87 4.80
N LYS A 7 19.50 31.53 4.34
CA LYS A 7 20.26 31.03 3.18
C LYS A 7 20.89 29.68 3.43
N ALA A 8 21.43 29.44 4.63
CA ALA A 8 22.03 28.18 5.00
C ALA A 8 20.98 27.05 5.06
N HIS A 9 19.79 27.31 5.55
CA HIS A 9 18.66 26.36 5.57
C HIS A 9 18.23 25.99 4.16
N VAL A 10 18.00 26.98 3.27
CA VAL A 10 17.62 26.75 1.87
C VAL A 10 18.68 25.96 1.11
N GLN A 11 19.96 26.31 1.31
CA GLN A 11 21.06 25.59 0.68
C GLN A 11 21.13 24.13 1.15
N LEU A 12 20.95 23.90 2.44
CA LEU A 12 20.99 22.55 3.01
C LEU A 12 19.77 21.71 2.59
N ALA A 13 18.58 22.32 2.52
CA ALA A 13 17.38 21.67 1.99
C ALA A 13 17.58 21.20 0.52
N ASN A 14 18.07 22.10 -0.35
CA ASN A 14 18.36 21.74 -1.75
C ASN A 14 19.42 20.64 -1.86
N GLU A 15 20.43 20.65 -1.00
CA GLU A 15 21.45 19.59 -0.94
C GLU A 15 20.84 18.24 -0.55
N LEU A 16 19.95 18.23 0.45
CA LEU A 16 19.22 17.02 0.88
C LEU A 16 18.31 16.49 -0.20
N ASP A 17 17.58 17.34 -0.92
CA ASP A 17 16.74 16.95 -2.05
C ASP A 17 17.55 16.27 -3.15
N GLN A 18 18.71 16.86 -3.54
CA GLN A 18 19.62 16.26 -4.51
C GLN A 18 20.21 14.92 -4.03
N LEU A 19 20.44 14.77 -2.74
CA LEU A 19 20.91 13.50 -2.16
C LEU A 19 19.82 12.44 -2.22
N ASN A 20 18.55 12.80 -1.97
CA ASN A 20 17.43 11.88 -2.05
C ASN A 20 17.29 11.28 -3.46
N ASP A 21 17.49 12.07 -4.53
CA ASP A 21 17.43 11.59 -5.92
C ASP A 21 18.56 10.62 -6.28
N ARG A 22 19.66 10.63 -5.54
CA ARG A 22 20.86 9.81 -5.80
C ARG A 22 20.92 8.51 -4.99
N ILE A 23 19.97 8.27 -4.08
CA ILE A 23 19.97 7.09 -3.20
C ILE A 23 20.04 5.79 -4.01
N GLU A 24 19.32 5.72 -5.14
CA GLU A 24 19.24 4.51 -5.96
C GLU A 24 20.57 4.18 -6.66
N SER A 25 21.35 5.20 -7.06
CA SER A 25 22.58 5.02 -7.84
C SER A 25 23.85 4.94 -6.97
N GLU A 26 23.89 5.64 -5.85
CA GLU A 26 25.11 5.82 -5.06
C GLU A 26 24.82 5.78 -3.53
N PRO A 27 24.19 4.73 -2.99
CA PRO A 27 23.71 4.72 -1.61
C PRO A 27 24.81 4.93 -0.56
N GLU A 28 26.03 4.40 -0.77
CA GLU A 28 27.17 4.59 0.16
C GLU A 28 27.67 6.04 0.18
N ALA A 29 27.80 6.67 -0.99
CA ALA A 29 28.23 8.06 -1.08
C ALA A 29 27.18 8.99 -0.45
N VAL A 30 25.90 8.75 -0.76
CA VAL A 30 24.77 9.51 -0.21
C VAL A 30 24.71 9.35 1.32
N LEU A 31 24.88 8.14 1.85
CA LEU A 31 24.91 7.88 3.29
C LEU A 31 25.94 8.77 4.01
N ASN A 32 27.16 8.86 3.45
CA ASN A 32 28.22 9.68 4.02
C ASN A 32 27.90 11.18 3.96
N LEU A 33 27.37 11.66 2.83
CA LEU A 33 27.00 13.07 2.64
C LEU A 33 25.79 13.45 3.50
N ALA A 34 24.76 12.61 3.58
CA ALA A 34 23.59 12.84 4.42
C ALA A 34 23.97 12.88 5.92
N SER A 35 24.96 12.07 6.34
CA SER A 35 25.48 12.11 7.71
C SER A 35 26.19 13.45 8.01
N GLN A 36 26.89 14.04 7.03
CA GLN A 36 27.46 15.39 7.16
C GLN A 36 26.36 16.46 7.19
N CYS A 37 25.33 16.32 6.34
CA CYS A 37 24.15 17.21 6.36
C CYS A 37 23.43 17.19 7.72
N LEU A 38 23.30 16.02 8.34
CA LEU A 38 22.71 15.88 9.67
C LEU A 38 23.47 16.71 10.71
N LEU A 39 24.80 16.63 10.73
CA LEU A 39 25.65 17.42 11.64
C LEU A 39 25.53 18.92 11.37
N ARG A 40 25.50 19.31 10.08
CA ARG A 40 25.33 20.72 9.69
C ARG A 40 23.94 21.24 10.06
N SER A 41 22.89 20.45 9.93
CA SER A 41 21.52 20.81 10.35
C SER A 41 21.48 21.18 11.85
N ASP A 42 22.17 20.40 12.68
CA ASP A 42 22.27 20.68 14.11
C ASP A 42 23.06 21.98 14.42
N GLN A 43 24.12 22.24 13.65
CA GLN A 43 24.93 23.47 13.80
C GLN A 43 24.19 24.74 13.41
N VAL A 44 23.36 24.68 12.36
CA VAL A 44 22.58 25.82 11.88
C VAL A 44 21.17 25.88 12.46
N LEU A 45 20.85 25.04 13.44
CA LEU A 45 19.54 24.95 14.08
C LEU A 45 18.39 24.79 13.05
N PHE A 46 18.54 23.83 12.12
CA PHE A 46 17.54 23.48 11.10
C PHE A 46 16.92 22.10 11.42
N PRO A 47 15.85 22.04 12.24
CA PRO A 47 15.28 20.77 12.69
C PRO A 47 14.73 19.91 11.55
N GLU A 48 14.05 20.52 10.57
CA GLU A 48 13.47 19.84 9.40
C GLU A 48 14.57 19.19 8.54
N GLY A 49 15.68 19.89 8.32
CA GLY A 49 16.85 19.35 7.63
C GLY A 49 17.46 18.15 8.36
N GLY A 50 17.46 18.18 9.71
CA GLY A 50 17.88 17.05 10.52
C GLY A 50 16.96 15.84 10.38
N ILE A 51 15.64 16.04 10.25
CA ILE A 51 14.66 14.98 9.99
C ILE A 51 14.89 14.38 8.59
N GLN A 52 14.98 15.22 7.56
CA GLN A 52 15.22 14.78 6.17
C GLN A 52 16.54 14.01 6.05
N ALA A 53 17.62 14.49 6.67
CA ALA A 53 18.90 13.78 6.69
C ALA A 53 18.78 12.38 7.32
N CYS A 54 18.06 12.24 8.45
CA CYS A 54 17.82 10.95 9.08
C CYS A 54 16.98 10.00 8.20
N ILE A 55 16.01 10.52 7.49
CA ILE A 55 15.19 9.78 6.51
C ILE A 55 16.07 9.24 5.38
N ILE A 56 16.87 10.11 4.74
CA ILE A 56 17.81 9.74 3.67
C ILE A 56 18.81 8.69 4.15
N ILE A 57 19.42 8.88 5.30
CA ILE A 57 20.34 7.89 5.90
C ILE A 57 19.64 6.54 6.08
N SER A 58 18.39 6.53 6.57
CA SER A 58 17.66 5.29 6.77
C SER A 58 17.30 4.60 5.44
N LYS A 59 16.96 5.36 4.39
CA LYS A 59 16.76 4.84 3.02
C LYS A 59 18.05 4.23 2.46
N CYS A 60 19.19 4.90 2.63
CA CYS A 60 20.50 4.35 2.24
C CYS A 60 20.80 3.06 2.99
N CYS A 61 20.59 3.02 4.30
CA CYS A 61 20.76 1.82 5.10
C CYS A 61 19.87 0.67 4.62
N TRP A 62 18.63 0.94 4.20
CA TRP A 62 17.76 -0.04 3.60
C TRP A 62 18.37 -0.64 2.31
N LYS A 63 18.85 0.22 1.40
CA LYS A 63 19.50 -0.21 0.15
C LYS A 63 20.78 -1.02 0.41
N LEU A 64 21.54 -0.67 1.44
CA LEU A 64 22.76 -1.37 1.86
C LEU A 64 22.48 -2.57 2.78
N MET A 65 21.20 -2.89 3.02
CA MET A 65 20.76 -4.01 3.88
C MET A 65 21.21 -3.90 5.36
N ASP A 66 21.63 -2.72 5.80
CA ASP A 66 21.90 -2.42 7.22
C ASP A 66 20.63 -1.91 7.94
N TYR A 67 19.68 -2.79 8.07
CA TYR A 67 18.36 -2.48 8.64
C TYR A 67 18.42 -2.06 10.12
N ALA A 68 19.47 -2.47 10.84
CA ALA A 68 19.65 -2.11 12.25
C ALA A 68 20.01 -0.63 12.38
N SER A 69 20.97 -0.15 11.60
CA SER A 69 21.35 1.27 11.53
C SER A 69 20.20 2.11 10.97
N GLY A 70 19.50 1.63 9.92
CA GLY A 70 18.30 2.28 9.39
C GLY A 70 17.24 2.51 10.46
N SER A 71 16.92 1.48 11.27
CA SER A 71 15.98 1.59 12.39
C SER A 71 16.42 2.60 13.45
N LYS A 72 17.72 2.78 13.67
CA LYS A 72 18.24 3.77 14.64
C LYS A 72 17.99 5.19 14.15
N HIS A 73 18.34 5.46 12.88
CA HIS A 73 18.21 6.80 12.31
C HIS A 73 16.75 7.20 12.11
N ILE A 74 15.86 6.28 11.72
CA ILE A 74 14.45 6.60 11.58
C ILE A 74 13.76 6.85 12.93
N LYS A 75 14.21 6.21 14.03
CA LYS A 75 13.77 6.55 15.38
C LYS A 75 14.24 7.94 15.79
N GLU A 76 15.45 8.33 15.40
CA GLU A 76 15.95 9.69 15.65
C GLU A 76 15.12 10.71 14.86
N ALA A 77 14.75 10.45 13.61
CA ALA A 77 13.83 11.29 12.84
C ALA A 77 12.50 11.48 13.57
N LEU A 78 11.90 10.40 14.07
CA LEU A 78 10.65 10.45 14.85
C LEU A 78 10.80 11.25 16.15
N ASN A 79 11.91 11.09 16.87
CA ASN A 79 12.18 11.85 18.08
C ASN A 79 12.35 13.36 17.81
N ARG A 80 12.92 13.72 16.65
CA ARG A 80 13.05 15.11 16.21
C ARG A 80 11.69 15.68 15.81
N LEU A 81 10.89 14.91 15.06
CA LEU A 81 9.55 15.30 14.65
C LEU A 81 8.64 15.58 15.85
N ASN A 82 8.70 14.76 16.90
CA ASN A 82 7.91 14.95 18.12
C ASN A 82 8.21 16.27 18.87
N ARG A 83 9.25 17.01 18.50
CA ARG A 83 9.59 18.33 19.05
C ARG A 83 9.09 19.48 18.17
N LEU A 84 8.54 19.18 17.01
CA LEU A 84 7.97 20.12 16.07
C LEU A 84 6.44 20.02 16.10
N ASP A 85 5.78 21.12 15.80
CA ASP A 85 4.31 21.16 15.69
C ASP A 85 3.91 20.90 14.22
N THR A 86 4.31 19.73 13.69
CA THR A 86 4.00 19.30 12.32
C THR A 86 4.03 17.79 12.20
N ASP A 87 3.11 17.24 11.40
CA ASP A 87 3.04 15.81 11.09
C ASP A 87 3.45 15.50 9.63
N LEU A 88 3.99 16.50 8.91
CA LEU A 88 4.28 16.40 7.47
C LEU A 88 5.15 15.17 7.12
N TYR A 89 6.16 14.87 7.90
CA TYR A 89 7.09 13.74 7.65
C TYR A 89 6.65 12.43 8.30
N LEU A 90 5.55 12.45 9.07
CA LEU A 90 5.14 11.29 9.87
C LEU A 90 4.82 10.05 9.02
N PRO A 91 4.06 10.13 7.90
CA PRO A 91 3.77 8.98 7.06
C PRO A 91 5.03 8.31 6.54
N GLU A 92 5.98 9.09 6.01
CA GLU A 92 7.23 8.59 5.44
C GLU A 92 8.12 7.96 6.53
N ILE A 93 8.27 8.60 7.68
CA ILE A 93 9.02 8.05 8.83
C ILE A 93 8.45 6.70 9.25
N LEU A 94 7.13 6.58 9.38
CA LEU A 94 6.47 5.35 9.78
C LEU A 94 6.65 4.25 8.72
N HIS A 95 6.52 4.59 7.42
CA HIS A 95 6.74 3.67 6.32
C HIS A 95 8.18 3.13 6.30
N ILE A 96 9.18 4.00 6.37
CA ILE A 96 10.61 3.59 6.37
C ILE A 96 10.94 2.77 7.63
N HIS A 97 10.31 3.08 8.76
CA HIS A 97 10.47 2.28 9.97
C HIS A 97 9.90 0.86 9.76
N ALA A 98 8.74 0.75 9.11
CA ALA A 98 8.16 -0.54 8.74
C ALA A 98 9.08 -1.35 7.81
N LEU A 99 9.66 -0.72 6.79
CA LEU A 99 10.64 -1.34 5.89
C LEU A 99 11.85 -1.91 6.67
N ASN A 100 12.42 -1.11 7.56
CA ASN A 100 13.57 -1.59 8.37
C ASN A 100 13.19 -2.73 9.32
N PHE A 101 11.96 -2.78 9.84
CA PHE A 101 11.48 -3.95 10.58
C PHE A 101 11.24 -5.16 9.69
N TRP A 102 10.72 -4.95 8.48
CA TRP A 102 10.57 -6.01 7.49
C TRP A 102 11.91 -6.67 7.17
N GLY A 103 12.95 -5.89 6.84
CA GLY A 103 14.29 -6.41 6.57
C GLY A 103 14.91 -7.15 7.76
N GLN A 104 14.51 -6.84 9.00
CA GLN A 104 14.89 -7.59 10.20
C GLN A 104 14.02 -8.82 10.48
N ALA A 105 13.15 -9.23 9.56
CA ALA A 105 12.15 -10.29 9.72
C ALA A 105 11.18 -10.07 10.90
N LYS A 106 10.97 -8.81 11.32
CA LYS A 106 10.05 -8.42 12.39
C LYS A 106 8.69 -8.04 11.80
N TYR A 107 8.03 -9.01 11.18
CA TYR A 107 6.83 -8.81 10.34
C TYR A 107 5.65 -8.21 11.10
N TYR A 108 5.44 -8.60 12.35
CA TYR A 108 4.40 -8.02 13.19
C TYR A 108 4.62 -6.52 13.45
N SER A 109 5.84 -6.14 13.77
CA SER A 109 6.19 -4.72 13.96
C SER A 109 6.07 -3.96 12.65
N ALA A 110 6.51 -4.52 11.52
CA ALA A 110 6.37 -3.93 10.21
C ALA A 110 4.89 -3.68 9.87
N GLN A 111 4.02 -4.68 10.07
CA GLN A 111 2.57 -4.56 9.84
C GLN A 111 1.97 -3.41 10.66
N GLN A 112 2.31 -3.30 11.94
CA GLN A 112 1.80 -2.25 12.80
C GLN A 112 2.20 -0.85 12.31
N PHE A 113 3.46 -0.69 11.89
CA PHE A 113 3.95 0.59 11.38
C PHE A 113 3.36 0.92 10.01
N TRP A 114 3.17 -0.06 9.09
CA TRP A 114 2.49 0.18 7.82
C TRP A 114 1.02 0.56 7.98
N ILE A 115 0.29 -0.04 8.94
CA ILE A 115 -1.09 0.37 9.25
C ILE A 115 -1.12 1.83 9.72
N ASN A 116 -0.22 2.20 10.62
CA ASN A 116 -0.15 3.57 11.12
C ASN A 116 0.27 4.55 10.00
N ALA A 117 1.25 4.17 9.16
CA ALA A 117 1.68 4.98 8.02
C ALA A 117 0.54 5.18 7.01
N LEU A 118 -0.22 4.12 6.70
CA LEU A 118 -1.36 4.18 5.79
C LEU A 118 -2.46 5.13 6.30
N GLU A 119 -2.76 5.08 7.60
CA GLU A 119 -3.73 6.01 8.21
C GLU A 119 -3.25 7.46 8.11
N GLN A 120 -1.97 7.72 8.38
CA GLN A 120 -1.41 9.07 8.32
C GLN A 120 -1.29 9.56 6.87
N ALA A 121 -0.85 8.71 5.93
CA ALA A 121 -0.78 9.05 4.51
C ALA A 121 -2.13 9.44 3.94
N ALA A 122 -3.19 8.70 4.29
CA ALA A 122 -4.56 9.03 3.88
C ALA A 122 -5.06 10.37 4.46
N LEU A 123 -4.58 10.78 5.65
CA LEU A 123 -4.96 12.06 6.25
C LEU A 123 -4.30 13.27 5.57
N VAL A 124 -3.03 13.12 5.16
CA VAL A 124 -2.27 14.22 4.53
C VAL A 124 -2.28 14.17 3.00
N GLY A 125 -2.83 13.10 2.39
CA GLY A 125 -2.93 12.95 0.94
C GLY A 125 -1.63 12.48 0.26
N GLU A 126 -0.76 11.77 0.99
CA GLU A 126 0.51 11.22 0.49
C GLU A 126 0.29 9.88 -0.24
N THR A 127 -0.16 9.95 -1.48
CA THR A 127 -0.58 8.79 -2.27
C THR A 127 0.54 7.77 -2.50
N GLU A 128 1.80 8.21 -2.69
CA GLU A 128 2.92 7.28 -2.87
C GLU A 128 3.17 6.44 -1.62
N ILE A 129 3.11 7.05 -0.44
CA ILE A 129 3.25 6.34 0.84
C ILE A 129 2.05 5.41 1.07
N GLU A 130 0.85 5.80 0.65
CA GLU A 130 -0.33 4.93 0.70
C GLU A 130 -0.14 3.65 -0.12
N ILE A 131 0.34 3.78 -1.37
CA ILE A 131 0.65 2.64 -2.25
C ILE A 131 1.74 1.75 -1.64
N GLU A 132 2.84 2.34 -1.16
CA GLU A 132 3.93 1.61 -0.51
C GLU A 132 3.45 0.84 0.74
N CYS A 133 2.54 1.42 1.51
CA CYS A 133 1.94 0.74 2.66
C CYS A 133 1.04 -0.43 2.25
N LEU A 134 0.25 -0.30 1.17
CA LEU A 134 -0.54 -1.41 0.61
C LEU A 134 0.38 -2.55 0.16
N ILE A 135 1.47 -2.23 -0.55
CA ILE A 135 2.49 -3.19 -0.95
C ILE A 135 3.08 -3.91 0.27
N GLY A 136 3.47 -3.16 1.30
CA GLY A 136 4.02 -3.73 2.52
C GLY A 136 3.05 -4.65 3.25
N LEU A 137 1.77 -4.27 3.35
CA LEU A 137 0.73 -5.09 3.96
C LEU A 137 0.45 -6.36 3.16
N GLY A 138 0.41 -6.27 1.82
CA GLY A 138 0.29 -7.44 0.93
C GLY A 138 1.42 -8.44 1.16
N ASN A 139 2.67 -7.96 1.27
CA ASN A 139 3.83 -8.78 1.59
C ASN A 139 3.69 -9.48 2.96
N VAL A 140 3.19 -8.79 4.00
CA VAL A 140 2.96 -9.42 5.31
C VAL A 140 1.96 -10.57 5.19
N TRP A 141 0.86 -10.39 4.46
CA TRP A 141 -0.12 -11.46 4.28
C TRP A 141 0.42 -12.63 3.47
N ARG A 142 1.27 -12.39 2.47
CA ARG A 142 1.95 -13.47 1.76
C ARG A 142 2.81 -14.32 2.69
N ILE A 143 3.60 -13.70 3.57
CA ILE A 143 4.43 -14.39 4.56
C ILE A 143 3.59 -15.14 5.61
N THR A 144 2.40 -14.65 5.92
CA THR A 144 1.48 -15.31 6.85
C THR A 144 0.53 -16.31 6.16
N GLU A 145 0.80 -16.67 4.90
CA GLU A 145 0.07 -17.65 4.08
C GLU A 145 -1.39 -17.26 3.75
N GLU A 146 -1.73 -15.98 3.91
CA GLU A 146 -3.04 -15.40 3.54
C GLU A 146 -3.04 -14.98 2.05
N HIS A 147 -2.68 -15.90 1.14
CA HIS A 147 -2.37 -15.61 -0.26
C HIS A 147 -3.47 -14.86 -1.03
N LYS A 148 -4.76 -15.19 -0.79
CA LYS A 148 -5.88 -14.47 -1.44
C LYS A 148 -5.99 -13.02 -1.00
N LEU A 149 -5.65 -12.75 0.27
CA LEU A 149 -5.66 -11.40 0.80
C LEU A 149 -4.45 -10.61 0.29
N ALA A 150 -3.29 -11.24 0.19
CA ALA A 150 -2.09 -10.66 -0.44
C ALA A 150 -2.40 -10.26 -1.89
N LEU A 151 -2.90 -11.19 -2.71
CA LEU A 151 -3.32 -10.96 -4.09
C LEU A 151 -4.23 -9.73 -4.19
N SER A 152 -5.36 -9.77 -3.49
CA SER A 152 -6.35 -8.69 -3.57
C SER A 152 -5.86 -7.33 -3.06
N THR A 153 -4.79 -7.32 -2.24
CA THR A 153 -4.18 -6.09 -1.73
C THR A 153 -3.16 -5.54 -2.72
N HIS A 154 -2.37 -6.39 -3.36
CA HIS A 154 -1.47 -5.95 -4.43
C HIS A 154 -2.24 -5.52 -5.69
N GLU A 155 -3.36 -6.18 -6.03
CA GLU A 155 -4.29 -5.68 -7.08
C GLU A 155 -4.77 -4.26 -6.78
N LEU A 156 -5.15 -3.99 -5.53
CA LEU A 156 -5.54 -2.65 -5.11
C LEU A 156 -4.37 -1.66 -5.21
N ALA A 157 -3.16 -2.07 -4.80
CA ALA A 157 -1.97 -1.22 -4.94
C ALA A 157 -1.69 -0.86 -6.41
N VAL A 158 -1.82 -1.83 -7.34
CA VAL A 158 -1.72 -1.58 -8.79
C VAL A 158 -2.77 -0.57 -9.24
N GLN A 159 -4.03 -0.73 -8.84
CA GLN A 159 -5.11 0.19 -9.23
C GLN A 159 -4.88 1.60 -8.71
N VAL A 160 -4.48 1.75 -7.44
CA VAL A 160 -4.18 3.08 -6.84
C VAL A 160 -3.00 3.73 -7.57
N ALA A 161 -1.92 2.97 -7.85
CA ALA A 161 -0.73 3.49 -8.53
C ALA A 161 -1.03 3.92 -9.97
N ASN A 162 -1.80 3.11 -10.71
CA ASN A 162 -2.22 3.43 -12.07
C ASN A 162 -3.09 4.70 -12.10
N ASN A 163 -4.05 4.84 -11.19
CA ASN A 163 -4.90 6.02 -11.08
C ASN A 163 -4.10 7.29 -10.74
N ALA A 164 -3.11 7.15 -9.87
CA ALA A 164 -2.22 8.23 -9.48
C ALA A 164 -1.13 8.53 -10.53
N ARG A 165 -0.98 7.68 -11.55
CA ARG A 165 0.07 7.74 -12.60
C ARG A 165 1.49 7.68 -12.02
N VAL A 166 1.69 6.79 -11.04
CA VAL A 166 3.00 6.55 -10.42
C VAL A 166 3.54 5.23 -10.96
N ASP A 167 4.10 5.28 -12.18
CA ASP A 167 4.48 4.11 -12.97
C ASP A 167 5.44 3.16 -12.23
N TRP A 168 6.42 3.69 -11.49
CA TRP A 168 7.38 2.84 -10.79
C TRP A 168 6.73 2.04 -9.65
N LEU A 169 5.75 2.60 -8.95
CA LEU A 169 4.99 1.89 -7.92
C LEU A 169 3.98 0.91 -8.53
N GLU A 170 3.39 1.25 -9.67
CA GLU A 170 2.55 0.32 -10.42
C GLU A 170 3.35 -0.92 -10.83
N GLY A 171 4.53 -0.72 -11.43
CA GLY A 171 5.41 -1.82 -11.82
C GLY A 171 5.86 -2.68 -10.64
N LYS A 172 6.26 -2.05 -9.53
CA LYS A 172 6.60 -2.73 -8.27
C LYS A 172 5.43 -3.58 -7.74
N ALA A 173 4.23 -3.01 -7.69
CA ALA A 173 3.04 -3.71 -7.22
C ALA A 173 2.68 -4.89 -8.14
N ARG A 174 2.83 -4.74 -9.47
CA ARG A 174 2.61 -5.84 -10.44
C ARG A 174 3.60 -6.98 -10.26
N ILE A 175 4.88 -6.71 -9.99
CA ILE A 175 5.88 -7.77 -9.73
C ILE A 175 5.46 -8.58 -8.50
N LEU A 176 5.01 -7.93 -7.44
CA LEU A 176 4.56 -8.60 -6.22
C LEU A 176 3.21 -9.33 -6.40
N LEU A 177 2.31 -8.78 -7.21
CA LEU A 177 1.09 -9.44 -7.64
C LEU A 177 1.38 -10.72 -8.42
N ALA A 178 2.36 -10.69 -9.32
CA ALA A 178 2.83 -11.89 -10.02
C ALA A 178 3.35 -12.97 -9.06
N GLN A 179 4.05 -12.57 -7.99
CA GLN A 179 4.49 -13.49 -6.94
C GLN A 179 3.31 -14.10 -6.17
N ASP A 180 2.21 -13.36 -5.96
CA ASP A 180 1.01 -13.91 -5.33
C ASP A 180 0.32 -14.95 -6.23
N HIS A 181 0.25 -14.71 -7.54
CA HIS A 181 -0.21 -15.71 -8.53
C HIS A 181 0.66 -16.97 -8.50
N TYR A 182 1.98 -16.85 -8.32
CA TYR A 182 2.86 -18.00 -8.12
C TYR A 182 2.44 -18.86 -6.93
N HIS A 183 2.14 -18.25 -5.78
CA HIS A 183 1.69 -18.97 -4.58
C HIS A 183 0.31 -19.62 -4.74
N LEU A 184 -0.51 -19.11 -5.67
CA LEU A 184 -1.81 -19.69 -6.02
C LEU A 184 -1.72 -20.71 -7.17
N ASN A 185 -0.51 -20.97 -7.71
CA ASN A 185 -0.23 -21.82 -8.86
C ASN A 185 -0.91 -21.33 -10.16
N ASP A 186 -1.22 -20.06 -10.27
CA ASP A 186 -1.77 -19.44 -11.47
C ASP A 186 -0.64 -18.85 -12.32
N TYR A 187 0.13 -19.73 -12.93
CA TYR A 187 1.32 -19.35 -13.69
C TYR A 187 1.02 -18.60 -14.99
N THR A 188 -0.16 -18.79 -15.55
CA THR A 188 -0.57 -18.10 -16.79
C THR A 188 -0.82 -16.62 -16.51
N GLU A 189 -1.59 -16.33 -15.47
CA GLU A 189 -1.86 -14.96 -15.04
C GLU A 189 -0.58 -14.29 -14.52
N MET A 190 0.28 -15.03 -13.82
CA MET A 190 1.61 -14.56 -13.43
C MET A 190 2.42 -14.04 -14.62
N LEU A 191 2.45 -14.73 -15.76
CA LEU A 191 3.15 -14.28 -16.97
C LEU A 191 2.51 -13.01 -17.54
N SER A 192 1.19 -12.95 -17.61
CA SER A 192 0.45 -11.77 -18.08
C SER A 192 0.80 -10.52 -17.28
N VAL A 193 0.73 -10.63 -15.96
CA VAL A 193 1.06 -9.52 -15.04
C VAL A 193 2.53 -9.09 -15.14
N LEU A 194 3.45 -10.04 -15.36
CA LEU A 194 4.88 -9.73 -15.58
C LEU A 194 5.14 -9.01 -16.90
N ASP A 195 4.38 -9.34 -17.97
CA ASP A 195 4.49 -8.65 -19.24
C ASP A 195 4.02 -7.19 -19.11
N GLU A 196 2.95 -6.95 -18.35
CA GLU A 196 2.48 -5.60 -18.03
C GLU A 196 3.49 -4.83 -17.15
N ALA A 197 4.10 -5.50 -16.17
CA ALA A 197 5.14 -4.90 -15.34
C ALA A 197 6.37 -4.49 -16.17
N GLU A 198 6.79 -5.34 -17.13
CA GLU A 198 7.93 -5.05 -18.01
C GLU A 198 7.67 -3.82 -18.89
N GLU A 199 6.44 -3.65 -19.42
CA GLU A 199 6.10 -2.48 -20.23
C GLU A 199 6.08 -1.20 -19.40
N VAL A 200 5.46 -1.22 -18.21
CA VAL A 200 5.41 -0.06 -17.30
C VAL A 200 6.82 0.36 -16.83
N LEU A 201 7.69 -0.62 -16.51
CA LEU A 201 9.06 -0.36 -16.03
C LEU A 201 10.11 -0.26 -17.14
N LYS A 202 9.74 -0.26 -18.41
CA LYS A 202 10.63 -0.31 -19.56
C LYS A 202 11.75 0.74 -19.54
N HIS A 203 11.43 1.93 -19.07
CA HIS A 203 12.36 3.06 -19.01
C HIS A 203 12.90 3.33 -17.59
N HIS A 204 12.58 2.48 -16.63
CA HIS A 204 13.05 2.64 -15.27
C HIS A 204 14.56 2.35 -15.18
N PRO A 205 15.37 3.23 -14.54
CA PRO A 205 16.82 3.12 -14.52
C PRO A 205 17.36 1.95 -13.67
N ASP A 206 16.63 1.51 -12.64
CA ASP A 206 17.07 0.44 -11.73
C ASP A 206 16.99 -0.94 -12.43
N PRO A 207 18.13 -1.62 -12.65
CA PRO A 207 18.16 -2.94 -13.29
C PRO A 207 17.56 -4.05 -12.42
N SER A 208 17.37 -3.82 -11.12
CA SER A 208 16.80 -4.81 -10.19
C SER A 208 15.41 -5.26 -10.64
N TRP A 209 14.56 -4.34 -11.08
CA TRP A 209 13.22 -4.65 -11.55
C TRP A 209 13.21 -5.59 -12.75
N ARG A 210 14.11 -5.37 -13.71
CA ARG A 210 14.25 -6.27 -14.87
C ARG A 210 14.77 -7.65 -14.46
N ALA A 211 15.72 -7.72 -13.53
CA ALA A 211 16.22 -8.99 -13.03
C ALA A 211 15.09 -9.77 -12.33
N GLU A 212 14.28 -9.10 -11.52
CA GLU A 212 13.17 -9.70 -10.78
C GLU A 212 12.07 -10.21 -11.71
N ILE A 213 11.67 -9.40 -12.72
CA ILE A 213 10.70 -9.82 -13.76
C ILE A 213 11.17 -11.09 -14.47
N TRP A 214 12.45 -11.16 -14.89
CA TRP A 214 12.99 -12.33 -15.58
C TRP A 214 13.12 -13.54 -14.65
N ASP A 215 13.44 -13.35 -13.36
CA ASP A 215 13.50 -14.44 -12.39
C ASP A 215 12.10 -15.04 -12.16
N PHE A 216 11.10 -14.19 -11.93
CA PHE A 216 9.72 -14.64 -11.76
C PHE A 216 9.13 -15.25 -13.03
N ARG A 217 9.48 -14.74 -14.22
CA ARG A 217 9.11 -15.35 -15.50
C ARG A 217 9.69 -16.77 -15.61
N GLY A 218 10.94 -16.97 -15.17
CA GLY A 218 11.55 -18.28 -15.05
C GLY A 218 10.76 -19.24 -14.16
N LEU A 219 10.34 -18.77 -12.98
CA LEU A 219 9.53 -19.57 -12.06
C LEU A 219 8.15 -19.92 -12.62
N ALA A 220 7.47 -18.99 -13.30
CA ALA A 220 6.18 -19.24 -13.95
C ALA A 220 6.31 -20.30 -15.05
N LEU A 221 7.37 -20.20 -15.88
CA LEU A 221 7.63 -21.14 -16.95
C LEU A 221 7.98 -22.55 -16.43
N LEU A 222 8.66 -22.63 -15.28
CA LEU A 222 8.85 -23.92 -14.59
C LEU A 222 7.53 -24.53 -14.13
N GLY A 223 6.64 -23.71 -13.57
CA GLY A 223 5.30 -24.15 -13.18
C GLY A 223 4.45 -24.64 -14.35
N LEU A 224 4.66 -24.10 -15.55
CA LEU A 224 4.03 -24.52 -16.82
C LEU A 224 4.78 -25.66 -17.53
N GLU A 225 5.80 -26.26 -16.91
CA GLU A 225 6.64 -27.32 -17.44
C GLU A 225 7.41 -26.93 -18.73
N ARG A 226 7.55 -25.62 -19.01
CA ARG A 226 8.28 -25.07 -20.15
C ARG A 226 9.76 -24.90 -19.81
N ILE A 227 10.45 -26.01 -19.55
CA ILE A 227 11.82 -26.07 -18.98
C ILE A 227 12.83 -25.24 -19.80
N LYS A 228 12.80 -25.32 -21.14
CA LYS A 228 13.75 -24.61 -22.01
C LYS A 228 13.58 -23.10 -21.92
N ASP A 229 12.34 -22.64 -21.91
CA ASP A 229 12.03 -21.21 -21.82
C ASP A 229 12.38 -20.69 -20.41
N ALA A 230 12.12 -21.48 -19.39
CA ALA A 230 12.49 -21.18 -18.00
C ALA A 230 14.01 -21.03 -17.85
N GLU A 231 14.81 -21.90 -18.50
CA GLU A 231 16.27 -21.81 -18.48
C GLU A 231 16.77 -20.50 -19.09
N ILE A 232 16.17 -20.06 -20.21
CA ILE A 232 16.50 -18.79 -20.86
C ILE A 232 16.17 -17.63 -19.92
N ALA A 233 14.97 -17.62 -19.33
CA ALA A 233 14.52 -16.56 -18.44
C ALA A 233 15.38 -16.46 -17.17
N THR A 234 15.62 -17.58 -16.48
CA THR A 234 16.44 -17.63 -15.27
C THR A 234 17.90 -17.25 -15.55
N THR A 235 18.44 -17.63 -16.72
CA THR A 235 19.81 -17.24 -17.11
C THR A 235 19.89 -15.75 -17.33
N LYS A 236 18.89 -15.15 -17.99
CA LYS A 236 18.84 -13.71 -18.22
C LYS A 236 18.75 -12.91 -16.92
N ALA A 237 17.93 -13.37 -15.97
CA ALA A 237 17.86 -12.78 -14.63
C ALA A 237 19.23 -12.81 -13.92
N TYR A 238 19.90 -13.97 -13.96
CA TYR A 238 21.22 -14.15 -13.37
C TYR A 238 22.28 -13.25 -14.00
N GLU A 239 22.32 -13.14 -15.33
CA GLU A 239 23.27 -12.27 -16.04
C GLU A 239 23.08 -10.79 -15.65
N ILE A 240 21.84 -10.32 -15.52
CA ILE A 240 21.56 -8.95 -15.06
C ILE A 240 22.04 -8.79 -13.60
N ALA A 241 21.73 -9.71 -12.72
CA ALA A 241 22.11 -9.66 -11.32
C ALA A 241 23.64 -9.61 -11.11
N ILE A 242 24.39 -10.41 -11.89
CA ILE A 242 25.87 -10.43 -11.84
C ILE A 242 26.45 -9.14 -12.43
N LYS A 243 25.95 -8.73 -13.61
CA LYS A 243 26.46 -7.54 -14.33
C LYS A 243 26.36 -6.26 -13.49
N HIS A 244 25.30 -6.12 -12.74
CA HIS A 244 25.01 -4.92 -11.96
C HIS A 244 25.30 -5.08 -10.47
N ASP A 245 25.92 -6.18 -10.06
CA ASP A 245 26.30 -6.50 -8.67
C ASP A 245 25.12 -6.44 -7.66
N LEU A 246 23.94 -6.91 -8.08
CA LEU A 246 22.71 -6.86 -7.29
C LEU A 246 22.69 -7.99 -6.25
N LEU A 247 23.20 -7.78 -5.05
CA LEU A 247 23.39 -8.81 -4.02
C LEU A 247 22.13 -9.60 -3.72
N TRP A 248 20.99 -8.92 -3.53
CA TRP A 248 19.71 -9.55 -3.27
C TRP A 248 19.24 -10.41 -4.45
N MET A 249 19.31 -9.90 -5.68
CA MET A 249 18.92 -10.62 -6.89
C MET A 249 19.88 -11.80 -7.21
N LYS A 250 21.17 -11.69 -6.91
CA LYS A 250 22.09 -12.83 -7.01
C LYS A 250 21.61 -14.00 -6.19
N THR A 251 21.23 -13.77 -4.94
CA THR A 251 20.70 -14.80 -4.05
C THR A 251 19.44 -15.46 -4.61
N HIS A 252 18.47 -14.65 -5.08
CA HIS A 252 17.24 -15.15 -5.67
C HIS A 252 17.49 -15.96 -6.94
N THR A 253 18.35 -15.47 -7.84
CA THR A 253 18.66 -16.20 -9.09
C THR A 253 19.43 -17.49 -8.83
N PHE A 254 20.27 -17.58 -7.80
CA PHE A 254 20.87 -18.85 -7.37
C PHE A 254 19.80 -19.87 -6.92
N ILE A 255 18.79 -19.41 -6.16
CA ILE A 255 17.68 -20.26 -5.72
C ILE A 255 16.89 -20.76 -6.94
N SER A 256 16.60 -19.88 -7.90
CA SER A 256 15.86 -20.22 -9.13
C SER A 256 16.66 -21.18 -10.02
N LYS A 257 17.98 -20.98 -10.16
CA LYS A 257 18.85 -21.91 -10.87
C LYS A 257 18.91 -23.28 -10.18
N ALA A 258 19.03 -23.32 -8.87
CA ALA A 258 18.99 -24.57 -8.12
C ALA A 258 17.68 -25.34 -8.36
N ARG A 259 16.54 -24.64 -8.35
CA ARG A 259 15.23 -25.23 -8.63
C ARG A 259 15.15 -25.80 -10.05
N LEU A 260 15.70 -25.09 -11.05
CA LEU A 260 15.80 -25.55 -12.42
C LEU A 260 16.62 -26.85 -12.51
N GLU A 261 17.81 -26.89 -11.88
CA GLU A 261 18.69 -28.07 -11.88
C GLU A 261 18.06 -29.24 -11.12
N MET A 262 17.30 -29.01 -10.07
CA MET A 262 16.52 -30.04 -9.38
C MET A 262 15.51 -30.72 -10.33
N ILE A 263 14.79 -29.93 -11.15
CA ILE A 263 13.83 -30.44 -12.14
C ILE A 263 14.55 -31.24 -13.20
N LYS A 264 15.75 -30.83 -13.64
CA LYS A 264 16.63 -31.57 -14.56
C LYS A 264 17.29 -32.78 -13.92
N GLN A 265 17.10 -33.02 -12.62
CA GLN A 265 17.74 -34.06 -11.81
C GLN A 265 19.26 -33.91 -11.67
N ASN A 266 19.79 -32.70 -11.85
CA ASN A 266 21.20 -32.37 -11.68
C ASN A 266 21.45 -31.92 -10.24
N PHE A 267 21.37 -32.84 -9.29
CA PHE A 267 21.39 -32.52 -7.85
C PHE A 267 22.73 -31.95 -7.38
N ASP A 268 23.84 -32.27 -8.01
CA ASP A 268 25.16 -31.71 -7.67
C ASP A 268 25.22 -30.21 -7.98
N SER A 269 24.82 -29.83 -9.19
CA SER A 269 24.71 -28.39 -9.57
C SER A 269 23.68 -27.63 -8.71
N ALA A 270 22.56 -28.28 -8.37
CA ALA A 270 21.58 -27.69 -7.46
C ALA A 270 22.19 -27.41 -6.07
N THR A 271 23.02 -28.33 -5.56
CA THR A 271 23.74 -28.17 -4.29
C THR A 271 24.71 -26.98 -4.34
N GLU A 272 25.47 -26.84 -5.43
CA GLU A 272 26.41 -25.72 -5.62
C GLU A 272 25.69 -24.38 -5.63
N PHE A 273 24.59 -24.26 -6.38
CA PHE A 273 23.79 -23.03 -6.41
C PHE A 273 23.17 -22.71 -5.05
N LEU A 274 22.64 -23.69 -4.31
CA LEU A 274 22.08 -23.46 -2.98
C LEU A 274 23.17 -23.10 -1.95
N THR A 275 24.39 -23.59 -2.10
CA THR A 275 25.53 -23.19 -1.26
C THR A 275 25.89 -21.72 -1.53
N SER A 276 26.00 -21.32 -2.80
CA SER A 276 26.24 -19.93 -3.18
C SER A 276 25.12 -19.00 -2.72
N ALA A 277 23.85 -19.46 -2.77
CA ALA A 277 22.71 -18.71 -2.23
C ALA A 277 22.81 -18.52 -0.72
N GLU A 278 23.17 -19.59 0.06
CA GLU A 278 23.35 -19.51 1.51
C GLU A 278 24.47 -18.54 1.89
N GLU A 279 25.62 -18.63 1.20
CA GLU A 279 26.75 -17.71 1.42
C GLU A 279 26.37 -16.25 1.18
N SER A 280 25.67 -15.99 0.08
CA SER A 280 25.20 -14.64 -0.23
C SER A 280 24.17 -14.14 0.78
N ALA A 281 23.16 -14.95 1.14
CA ALA A 281 22.11 -14.60 2.07
C ALA A 281 22.62 -14.33 3.49
N ASN A 282 23.64 -15.02 3.96
CA ASN A 282 24.19 -14.84 5.30
C ASN A 282 24.68 -13.40 5.58
N ASN A 283 24.93 -12.60 4.56
CA ASN A 283 25.40 -11.23 4.70
C ASN A 283 24.29 -10.23 5.02
N PHE A 284 23.03 -10.54 4.68
CA PHE A 284 21.93 -9.57 4.79
C PHE A 284 20.61 -10.16 5.29
N ASP A 285 20.35 -11.46 5.08
CA ASP A 285 19.06 -12.05 5.43
C ASP A 285 18.97 -12.40 6.92
N HIS A 286 17.81 -12.15 7.51
CA HIS A 286 17.52 -12.43 8.90
C HIS A 286 16.58 -13.64 9.09
N GLY A 287 16.46 -14.50 8.08
CA GLY A 287 15.85 -15.80 8.22
C GLY A 287 14.88 -16.23 7.12
N GLU A 288 14.32 -15.34 6.31
CA GLU A 288 13.34 -15.68 5.28
C GLU A 288 13.99 -16.49 4.15
N LEU A 289 14.98 -15.91 3.46
CA LEU A 289 15.70 -16.59 2.37
C LEU A 289 16.51 -17.76 2.90
N LEU A 290 17.20 -17.59 4.03
CA LEU A 290 17.95 -18.69 4.67
C LEU A 290 17.05 -19.86 5.05
N SER A 291 15.81 -19.60 5.51
CA SER A 291 14.82 -20.65 5.76
C SER A 291 14.48 -21.40 4.46
N GLN A 292 14.17 -20.67 3.39
CA GLN A 292 13.85 -21.24 2.09
C GLN A 292 15.02 -22.04 1.50
N ILE A 293 16.23 -21.49 1.54
CA ILE A 293 17.46 -22.14 1.04
C ILE A 293 17.71 -23.44 1.81
N CYS A 294 17.69 -23.40 3.14
CA CYS A 294 17.94 -24.60 3.96
C CYS A 294 16.87 -25.67 3.74
N PHE A 295 15.61 -25.29 3.50
CA PHE A 295 14.57 -26.24 3.15
C PHE A 295 14.86 -26.93 1.80
N GLN A 296 15.24 -26.15 0.78
CA GLN A 296 15.61 -26.73 -0.53
C GLN A 296 16.87 -27.59 -0.44
N GLN A 297 17.89 -27.20 0.32
CA GLN A 297 19.07 -28.01 0.60
C GLN A 297 18.69 -29.35 1.22
N SER A 298 17.72 -29.38 2.14
CA SER A 298 17.26 -30.64 2.73
C SER A 298 16.62 -31.58 1.71
N ILE A 299 15.81 -31.01 0.78
CA ILE A 299 15.18 -31.78 -0.29
C ILE A 299 16.23 -32.34 -1.27
N VAL A 300 17.21 -31.53 -1.68
CA VAL A 300 18.27 -31.96 -2.60
C VAL A 300 19.09 -33.09 -1.97
N ALA A 301 19.51 -32.94 -0.73
CA ALA A 301 20.26 -33.96 -0.01
C ALA A 301 19.47 -35.29 0.16
N GLU A 302 18.15 -35.19 0.43
CA GLU A 302 17.26 -36.35 0.46
C GLU A 302 17.22 -37.08 -0.90
N ARG A 303 17.12 -36.32 -2.01
CA ARG A 303 17.14 -36.88 -3.38
C ARG A 303 18.48 -37.56 -3.74
N GLN A 304 19.58 -37.07 -3.16
CA GLN A 304 20.91 -37.67 -3.26
C GLN A 304 21.12 -38.86 -2.30
N HIS A 305 20.12 -39.20 -1.48
CA HIS A 305 20.19 -40.19 -0.41
C HIS A 305 21.20 -39.87 0.70
N ASP A 306 21.62 -38.60 0.81
CA ASP A 306 22.46 -38.11 1.91
C ASP A 306 21.58 -37.61 3.06
N TYR A 307 21.06 -38.54 3.84
CA TYR A 307 20.12 -38.26 4.92
C TYR A 307 20.76 -37.48 6.08
N GLU A 308 22.08 -37.56 6.25
CA GLU A 308 22.79 -36.77 7.27
C GLU A 308 22.75 -35.27 6.92
N ARG A 309 23.14 -34.92 5.69
CA ARG A 309 23.03 -33.52 5.18
C ARG A 309 21.60 -33.04 5.15
N ALA A 310 20.66 -33.87 4.73
CA ALA A 310 19.24 -33.54 4.74
C ALA A 310 18.75 -33.15 6.14
N LEU A 311 19.12 -33.93 7.18
CA LEU A 311 18.76 -33.66 8.56
C LEU A 311 19.42 -32.35 9.08
N ILE A 312 20.70 -32.12 8.76
CA ILE A 312 21.40 -30.88 9.15
C ILE A 312 20.72 -29.67 8.52
N ALA A 313 20.44 -29.68 7.22
CA ALA A 313 19.77 -28.62 6.49
C ALA A 313 18.35 -28.37 7.06
N PHE A 314 17.58 -29.42 7.35
CA PHE A 314 16.27 -29.31 7.94
C PHE A 314 16.30 -28.71 9.36
N ARG A 315 17.32 -29.01 10.15
CA ARG A 315 17.53 -28.38 11.48
C ARG A 315 17.83 -26.88 11.34
N LYS A 316 18.66 -26.48 10.36
CA LYS A 316 18.89 -25.06 10.03
C LYS A 316 17.59 -24.36 9.63
N TYR A 317 16.82 -24.98 8.72
CA TYR A 317 15.49 -24.51 8.32
C TYR A 317 14.60 -24.23 9.54
N ARG A 318 14.43 -25.21 10.42
CA ARG A 318 13.63 -25.06 11.64
C ARG A 318 14.13 -23.93 12.53
N LYS A 319 15.45 -23.76 12.66
CA LYS A 319 16.06 -22.70 13.46
C LYS A 319 15.65 -21.33 12.92
N HIS A 320 15.80 -21.09 11.61
CA HIS A 320 15.46 -19.82 10.96
C HIS A 320 13.94 -19.57 11.01
N SER A 321 13.14 -20.56 10.69
CA SER A 321 11.66 -20.46 10.76
C SER A 321 11.16 -20.15 12.17
N MET A 322 11.72 -20.80 13.20
CA MET A 322 11.36 -20.51 14.59
C MET A 322 11.81 -19.12 15.03
N GLN A 323 12.92 -18.61 14.52
CA GLN A 323 13.41 -17.27 14.84
C GLN A 323 12.46 -16.19 14.31
N MET A 324 11.93 -16.36 13.09
CA MET A 324 10.92 -15.47 12.52
C MET A 324 9.62 -15.47 13.36
N MET A 325 9.19 -16.64 13.83
CA MET A 325 8.00 -16.76 14.68
C MET A 325 8.19 -16.22 16.11
N LYS A 326 9.42 -16.18 16.60
CA LYS A 326 9.75 -15.84 18.00
C LYS A 326 9.38 -14.41 18.36
N GLU A 327 9.39 -13.49 17.42
CA GLU A 327 8.99 -12.10 17.66
C GLU A 327 7.51 -12.00 18.04
N GLN A 328 6.67 -12.83 17.44
CA GLN A 328 5.23 -12.85 17.71
C GLN A 328 4.89 -13.37 19.11
N THR A 329 5.77 -14.17 19.72
CA THR A 329 5.49 -14.88 20.97
C THR A 329 6.21 -14.31 22.19
N SER A 330 7.30 -13.55 22.01
CA SER A 330 8.23 -13.21 23.13
C SER A 330 7.85 -11.99 23.96
N LYS A 331 7.03 -11.07 23.44
CA LYS A 331 6.68 -9.81 24.13
C LYS A 331 5.32 -9.84 24.86
N LEU A 332 4.45 -10.74 24.50
CA LEU A 332 3.10 -10.86 25.06
C LEU A 332 2.82 -12.36 25.21
N GLY A 333 2.32 -12.86 26.34
CA GLY A 333 1.90 -14.26 26.45
C GLY A 333 1.04 -14.67 25.23
N MET A 334 1.09 -15.94 24.83
CA MET A 334 0.52 -16.43 23.55
C MET A 334 -0.91 -15.94 23.24
N ASP A 335 -1.77 -15.81 24.26
CA ASP A 335 -3.16 -15.36 24.05
C ASP A 335 -3.27 -13.85 23.78
N LYS A 336 -2.43 -13.03 24.43
CA LYS A 336 -2.36 -11.58 24.15
C LYS A 336 -1.78 -11.31 22.76
N ALA A 337 -0.77 -12.07 22.35
CA ALA A 337 -0.19 -11.95 21.00
C ALA A 337 -1.21 -12.30 19.92
N ARG A 338 -1.99 -13.37 20.09
CA ARG A 338 -3.07 -13.75 19.16
C ARG A 338 -4.20 -12.72 19.11
N SER A 339 -4.61 -12.18 20.27
CA SER A 339 -5.65 -11.14 20.31
C SER A 339 -5.17 -9.86 19.63
N SER A 340 -3.94 -9.42 19.90
CA SER A 340 -3.34 -8.25 19.29
C SER A 340 -3.16 -8.42 17.77
N LYS A 341 -2.69 -9.60 17.32
CA LYS A 341 -2.60 -9.90 15.87
C LYS A 341 -3.97 -9.80 15.19
N ARG A 342 -5.01 -10.40 15.77
CA ARG A 342 -6.37 -10.32 15.21
C ARG A 342 -6.89 -8.89 15.11
N GLN A 343 -6.63 -8.06 16.12
CA GLN A 343 -7.01 -6.64 16.09
C GLN A 343 -6.29 -5.87 14.98
N LEU A 344 -5.00 -6.11 14.79
CA LEU A 344 -4.22 -5.50 13.70
C LEU A 344 -4.72 -5.95 12.34
N ASP A 345 -4.94 -7.25 12.15
CA ASP A 345 -5.47 -7.79 10.90
C ASP A 345 -6.86 -7.19 10.58
N GLN A 346 -7.74 -7.05 11.59
CA GLN A 346 -9.04 -6.42 11.40
C GLN A 346 -8.91 -4.93 11.03
N ARG A 347 -8.00 -4.19 11.68
CA ARG A 347 -7.75 -2.78 11.39
C ARG A 347 -7.21 -2.61 9.96
N ALA A 348 -6.23 -3.42 9.57
CA ALA A 348 -5.69 -3.42 8.22
C ALA A 348 -6.78 -3.71 7.16
N ARG A 349 -7.57 -4.78 7.36
CA ARG A 349 -8.67 -5.14 6.46
C ARG A 349 -9.71 -4.02 6.31
N LYS A 350 -10.04 -3.31 7.40
CA LYS A 350 -10.96 -2.17 7.34
C LYS A 350 -10.40 -1.04 6.49
N LEU A 351 -9.13 -0.68 6.68
CA LEU A 351 -8.47 0.37 5.89
C LEU A 351 -8.40 0.01 4.41
N ILE A 352 -7.96 -1.21 4.08
CA ILE A 352 -7.88 -1.68 2.70
C ILE A 352 -9.25 -1.71 2.04
N ASN A 353 -10.29 -2.19 2.74
CA ASN A 353 -11.64 -2.17 2.21
C ASN A 353 -12.17 -0.74 1.99
N ARG A 354 -11.75 0.23 2.81
CA ARG A 354 -12.06 1.65 2.59
C ARG A 354 -11.43 2.16 1.30
N ILE A 355 -10.12 1.94 1.13
CA ILE A 355 -9.39 2.35 -0.09
C ILE A 355 -9.98 1.67 -1.32
N ARG A 356 -10.25 0.36 -1.25
CA ARG A 356 -10.86 -0.39 -2.35
C ARG A 356 -12.20 0.20 -2.77
N ARG A 357 -13.10 0.48 -1.83
CA ARG A 357 -14.38 1.12 -2.15
C ARG A 357 -14.18 2.47 -2.83
N HIS A 358 -13.20 3.25 -2.38
CA HIS A 358 -12.90 4.53 -3.01
C HIS A 358 -12.41 4.36 -4.45
N VAL A 359 -11.53 3.39 -4.71
CA VAL A 359 -10.99 3.10 -6.05
C VAL A 359 -12.07 2.50 -6.96
N GLU A 360 -12.86 1.54 -6.48
CA GLU A 360 -13.95 0.92 -7.25
C GLU A 360 -15.02 1.95 -7.66
N PHE A 361 -15.34 2.91 -6.78
CA PHE A 361 -16.23 4.01 -7.12
C PHE A 361 -15.67 4.95 -8.19
N ASN A 362 -14.33 5.17 -8.19
CA ASN A 362 -13.68 6.02 -9.19
C ASN A 362 -13.54 5.34 -10.57
N HIS A 363 -13.61 4.00 -10.65
CA HIS A 363 -13.49 3.24 -11.91
C HIS A 363 -14.81 3.06 -12.66
N GLY A 364 -15.94 3.30 -12.01
CA GLY A 364 -17.26 3.02 -12.57
C GLY A 364 -17.64 3.84 -13.80
N GLU A 365 -17.06 5.03 -14.04
CA GLU A 365 -17.32 5.81 -15.27
C GLU A 365 -16.26 6.90 -15.50
N ARG A 366 -15.75 6.95 -16.71
CA ARG A 366 -14.99 8.09 -17.24
C ARG A 366 -15.87 9.34 -17.24
N GLY A 367 -15.74 10.20 -16.23
CA GLY A 367 -16.34 11.53 -16.31
C GLY A 367 -16.85 12.19 -15.03
N TYR A 368 -16.94 11.51 -13.88
CA TYR A 368 -17.56 12.10 -12.69
C TYR A 368 -16.63 12.11 -11.48
N SER A 369 -15.92 13.23 -11.31
CA SER A 369 -14.99 13.44 -10.17
C SER A 369 -15.67 13.61 -8.80
N ASN A 370 -17.00 13.62 -8.75
CA ASN A 370 -17.79 13.99 -7.58
C ASN A 370 -18.41 12.80 -6.84
N LEU A 371 -18.39 11.60 -7.45
CA LEU A 371 -18.94 10.40 -6.84
C LEU A 371 -17.92 9.80 -5.87
N VAL A 372 -18.31 9.64 -4.61
CA VAL A 372 -17.44 9.14 -3.55
C VAL A 372 -18.07 7.95 -2.81
N SER A 373 -17.26 7.18 -2.08
CA SER A 373 -17.79 6.10 -1.25
C SER A 373 -18.61 6.62 -0.09
N GLU A 374 -19.57 5.81 0.39
CA GLU A 374 -20.37 6.11 1.58
C GLU A 374 -19.51 6.51 2.78
N THR A 375 -18.46 5.72 3.06
CA THR A 375 -17.56 5.96 4.19
C THR A 375 -16.84 7.31 4.06
N TYR A 376 -16.30 7.62 2.87
CA TYR A 376 -15.64 8.90 2.62
C TYR A 376 -16.61 10.06 2.73
N TRP A 377 -17.85 9.92 2.27
CA TRP A 377 -18.88 10.93 2.37
C TRP A 377 -19.18 11.27 3.85
N TRP A 378 -19.38 10.24 4.70
CA TRP A 378 -19.59 10.45 6.14
C TRP A 378 -18.39 11.08 6.84
N GLU A 379 -17.17 10.69 6.45
CA GLU A 379 -15.93 11.30 6.99
C GLU A 379 -15.82 12.79 6.62
N GLN A 380 -16.10 13.13 5.37
CA GLN A 380 -16.09 14.53 4.94
C GLN A 380 -17.17 15.34 5.63
N LEU A 381 -18.34 14.78 5.87
CA LEU A 381 -19.37 15.42 6.66
C LEU A 381 -18.88 15.74 8.08
N VAL A 382 -18.21 14.79 8.74
CA VAL A 382 -17.64 15.00 10.10
C VAL A 382 -16.55 16.07 10.07
N LEU A 383 -15.66 16.02 9.09
CA LEU A 383 -14.61 17.03 8.90
C LEU A 383 -15.21 18.41 8.66
N PHE A 384 -16.20 18.55 7.79
CA PHE A 384 -16.84 19.84 7.51
C PHE A 384 -17.60 20.40 8.71
N LYS A 385 -18.09 19.56 9.62
CA LYS A 385 -18.66 20.00 10.89
C LYS A 385 -17.61 20.53 11.87
N SER A 386 -16.42 19.90 11.91
CA SER A 386 -15.33 20.26 12.83
C SER A 386 -14.51 21.46 12.34
N GLU A 387 -14.34 21.60 11.05
CA GLU A 387 -13.62 22.70 10.42
C GLU A 387 -14.61 23.80 10.03
N LEU A 388 -14.52 25.01 10.40
CA LEU A 388 -15.34 26.21 10.02
C LEU A 388 -16.04 26.18 8.63
N LYS A 389 -15.97 25.08 7.88
CA LYS A 389 -16.65 24.80 6.61
C LYS A 389 -18.16 24.61 6.74
N ALA A 390 -18.67 24.40 7.95
CA ALA A 390 -20.11 24.42 8.24
C ALA A 390 -20.79 25.74 7.84
N ALA A 391 -20.02 26.83 7.70
CA ALA A 391 -20.50 28.09 7.20
C ALA A 391 -20.69 28.18 5.68
N THR A 392 -20.12 27.23 4.92
CA THR A 392 -20.06 27.28 3.44
C THR A 392 -20.67 26.06 2.74
N HIS A 393 -21.10 25.03 3.47
CA HIS A 393 -21.60 23.78 2.91
C HIS A 393 -23.02 23.45 3.42
N ALA A 394 -23.77 22.67 2.64
CA ALA A 394 -25.07 22.12 2.99
C ALA A 394 -25.16 20.65 2.58
N VAL A 395 -26.16 19.93 3.10
CA VAL A 395 -26.44 18.52 2.78
C VAL A 395 -27.78 18.43 2.05
N LEU A 396 -27.79 17.83 0.86
CA LEU A 396 -29.00 17.39 0.17
C LEU A 396 -29.15 15.88 0.35
N LEU A 397 -30.33 15.46 0.79
CA LEU A 397 -30.70 14.05 0.94
C LEU A 397 -31.80 13.70 -0.06
N ILE A 398 -31.59 12.63 -0.85
CA ILE A 398 -32.60 12.07 -1.76
C ILE A 398 -32.94 10.68 -1.25
N SER A 399 -34.23 10.40 -1.05
CA SER A 399 -34.71 9.12 -0.52
C SER A 399 -35.81 8.52 -1.38
N HIS A 400 -35.76 7.18 -1.54
CA HIS A 400 -36.79 6.40 -2.22
C HIS A 400 -36.65 4.90 -1.85
N GLU A 401 -37.79 4.19 -1.71
CA GLU A 401 -37.81 2.76 -1.37
C GLU A 401 -37.27 1.87 -2.50
N ASN A 402 -37.47 2.26 -3.76
CA ASN A 402 -37.01 1.50 -4.92
C ASN A 402 -35.64 2.03 -5.40
N SER A 403 -34.65 1.18 -5.32
CA SER A 403 -33.26 1.39 -5.73
C SER A 403 -33.11 1.90 -7.17
N ALA A 404 -33.97 1.44 -8.11
CA ALA A 404 -33.88 1.86 -9.51
C ALA A 404 -34.24 3.35 -9.73
N PHE A 405 -35.09 3.95 -8.89
CA PHE A 405 -35.33 5.39 -8.90
C PHE A 405 -34.09 6.16 -8.42
N LEU A 406 -33.39 5.63 -7.43
CA LEU A 406 -32.18 6.26 -6.92
C LEU A 406 -31.01 6.22 -7.91
N GLU A 407 -30.91 5.17 -8.75
CA GLU A 407 -29.91 5.14 -9.82
C GLU A 407 -30.11 6.30 -10.81
N VAL A 408 -31.34 6.55 -11.22
CA VAL A 408 -31.66 7.70 -12.07
C VAL A 408 -31.41 9.03 -11.35
N CYS A 409 -31.76 9.13 -10.06
CA CYS A 409 -31.45 10.30 -9.26
C CYS A 409 -29.96 10.56 -9.15
N MET A 410 -29.15 9.51 -9.05
CA MET A 410 -27.69 9.61 -9.05
C MET A 410 -27.19 10.24 -10.37
N GLU A 411 -27.66 9.73 -11.52
CA GLU A 411 -27.35 10.27 -12.85
C GLU A 411 -27.74 11.77 -12.96
N LEU A 412 -28.96 12.13 -12.54
CA LEU A 412 -29.44 13.50 -12.58
C LEU A 412 -28.65 14.44 -11.67
N THR A 413 -28.34 13.99 -10.45
CA THR A 413 -27.58 14.79 -9.48
C THR A 413 -26.15 15.02 -9.98
N GLN A 414 -25.52 14.03 -10.58
CA GLN A 414 -24.18 14.18 -11.18
C GLN A 414 -24.12 15.28 -12.25
N CYS A 415 -25.19 15.45 -13.03
CA CYS A 415 -25.24 16.48 -14.09
C CYS A 415 -25.16 17.91 -13.54
N ILE A 416 -25.49 18.13 -12.27
CA ILE A 416 -25.55 19.46 -11.65
C ILE A 416 -24.44 19.69 -10.62
N CYS A 417 -23.69 18.66 -10.25
CA CYS A 417 -22.61 18.77 -9.28
C CYS A 417 -21.48 19.68 -9.75
N ASN A 418 -21.04 20.56 -8.88
CA ASN A 418 -19.82 21.35 -9.05
C ASN A 418 -18.58 20.52 -8.63
N ARG A 419 -17.39 21.01 -8.99
CA ARG A 419 -16.10 20.33 -8.78
C ARG A 419 -15.82 19.96 -7.31
N ASN A 420 -16.42 20.69 -6.35
CA ASN A 420 -16.20 20.54 -4.92
C ASN A 420 -17.36 19.83 -4.19
N ASP A 421 -18.41 19.45 -4.92
CA ASP A 421 -19.54 18.73 -4.34
C ASP A 421 -19.21 17.25 -4.23
N LEU A 422 -19.71 16.57 -3.18
CA LEU A 422 -19.47 15.16 -2.95
C LEU A 422 -20.78 14.40 -2.93
N LEU A 423 -20.98 13.51 -3.89
CA LEU A 423 -22.16 12.70 -4.06
C LEU A 423 -21.87 11.24 -3.66
N SER A 424 -22.75 10.64 -2.86
CA SER A 424 -22.66 9.24 -2.51
C SER A 424 -24.00 8.59 -2.28
N ARG A 425 -24.05 7.29 -2.52
CA ARG A 425 -25.14 6.45 -2.03
C ARG A 425 -24.80 6.09 -0.57
N ILE A 426 -25.59 6.64 0.39
CA ILE A 426 -25.34 6.50 1.82
C ILE A 426 -26.13 5.36 2.47
N SER A 427 -27.11 4.78 1.75
CA SER A 427 -27.78 3.52 2.11
C SER A 427 -28.49 2.94 0.87
N GLU A 428 -29.16 1.79 1.03
CA GLU A 428 -29.96 1.17 -0.05
C GLU A 428 -31.07 2.07 -0.60
N ASN A 429 -31.59 2.94 0.25
CA ASN A 429 -32.75 3.80 -0.05
C ASN A 429 -32.45 5.32 0.02
N ARG A 430 -31.16 5.73 0.10
CA ARG A 430 -30.76 7.15 0.23
C ARG A 430 -29.49 7.50 -0.53
N ILE A 431 -29.49 8.71 -1.10
CA ILE A 431 -28.33 9.39 -1.69
C ILE A 431 -28.05 10.65 -0.91
N GLY A 432 -26.80 10.88 -0.55
CA GLY A 432 -26.32 12.12 0.09
C GLY A 432 -25.46 12.93 -0.86
N LEU A 433 -25.75 14.22 -0.96
CA LEU A 433 -24.93 15.21 -1.68
C LEU A 433 -24.46 16.28 -0.69
N LEU A 434 -23.14 16.38 -0.48
CA LEU A 434 -22.51 17.51 0.20
C LEU A 434 -22.23 18.60 -0.83
N ILE A 435 -22.92 19.74 -0.70
CA ILE A 435 -22.83 20.86 -1.62
C ILE A 435 -21.86 21.89 -1.03
N ALA A 436 -20.89 22.36 -1.81
CA ALA A 436 -19.96 23.42 -1.45
C ALA A 436 -20.60 24.83 -1.52
N GLU A 437 -21.89 24.92 -1.26
CA GLU A 437 -22.70 26.17 -1.24
C GLU A 437 -23.65 26.15 -0.05
N LYS A 438 -24.09 27.33 0.44
CA LYS A 438 -25.04 27.49 1.54
C LYS A 438 -26.07 28.59 1.26
N GLY A 439 -27.17 28.58 2.01
CA GLY A 439 -28.23 29.57 1.90
C GLY A 439 -28.94 29.55 0.54
N ASP A 440 -29.21 30.70 -0.05
CA ASP A 440 -29.97 30.87 -1.28
C ASP A 440 -29.41 30.04 -2.46
N LYS A 441 -28.10 29.82 -2.51
CA LYS A 441 -27.46 29.02 -3.56
C LYS A 441 -27.72 27.54 -3.37
N ALA A 442 -27.66 27.02 -2.16
CA ALA A 442 -28.00 25.61 -1.87
C ALA A 442 -29.49 25.37 -2.10
N GLU A 443 -30.34 26.32 -1.74
CA GLU A 443 -31.80 26.29 -2.03
C GLU A 443 -32.07 26.29 -3.53
N ALA A 444 -31.33 27.06 -4.33
CA ALA A 444 -31.45 27.05 -5.79
C ALA A 444 -31.11 25.67 -6.38
N VAL A 445 -30.06 24.99 -5.88
CA VAL A 445 -29.69 23.63 -6.28
C VAL A 445 -30.80 22.63 -5.90
N HIS A 446 -31.33 22.74 -4.68
CA HIS A 446 -32.44 21.92 -4.20
C HIS A 446 -33.67 22.05 -5.10
N VAL A 447 -34.13 23.26 -5.35
CA VAL A 447 -35.31 23.55 -6.22
C VAL A 447 -35.05 23.06 -7.65
N TYR A 448 -33.86 23.25 -8.18
CA TYR A 448 -33.50 22.79 -9.52
C TYR A 448 -33.51 21.27 -9.63
N LEU A 449 -32.92 20.56 -8.68
CA LEU A 449 -32.92 19.09 -8.64
C LEU A 449 -34.32 18.52 -8.45
N GLN A 450 -35.14 19.13 -7.58
CA GLN A 450 -36.54 18.75 -7.40
C GLN A 450 -37.36 18.86 -8.69
N ARG A 451 -37.12 19.92 -9.47
CA ARG A 451 -37.74 20.11 -10.77
C ARG A 451 -37.27 19.06 -11.80
N MET A 452 -35.96 18.80 -11.85
CA MET A 452 -35.42 17.76 -12.73
C MET A 452 -36.03 16.38 -12.45
N ILE A 453 -36.20 16.01 -11.19
CA ILE A 453 -36.83 14.74 -10.78
C ILE A 453 -38.32 14.74 -11.11
N ALA A 454 -39.02 15.83 -10.91
CA ALA A 454 -40.46 15.94 -11.25
C ALA A 454 -40.72 15.85 -12.76
N ASP A 455 -39.88 16.47 -13.58
CA ASP A 455 -40.02 16.55 -15.03
C ASP A 455 -39.41 15.34 -15.77
N TYR A 456 -38.70 14.45 -15.05
CA TYR A 456 -38.05 13.29 -15.67
C TYR A 456 -39.07 12.27 -16.18
N PRO A 457 -38.89 11.70 -17.39
CA PRO A 457 -39.84 10.77 -17.98
C PRO A 457 -39.71 9.34 -17.44
N TRP A 458 -40.02 9.12 -16.17
CA TRP A 458 -39.85 7.86 -15.41
C TRP A 458 -40.47 6.64 -16.13
N GLN A 459 -41.65 6.83 -16.74
CA GLN A 459 -42.34 5.75 -17.44
C GLN A 459 -41.54 5.20 -18.64
N ARG A 460 -40.66 6.01 -19.26
CA ARG A 460 -39.80 5.54 -20.35
C ARG A 460 -38.72 4.56 -19.89
N ARG A 461 -38.35 4.62 -18.60
CA ARG A 461 -37.45 3.66 -17.95
C ARG A 461 -38.19 2.51 -17.27
N GLY A 462 -39.52 2.40 -17.44
CA GLY A 462 -40.34 1.36 -16.81
C GLY A 462 -40.55 1.58 -15.29
N LEU A 463 -40.26 2.78 -14.79
CA LEU A 463 -40.40 3.14 -13.38
C LEU A 463 -41.76 3.82 -13.16
N VAL A 464 -42.60 3.19 -12.34
CA VAL A 464 -43.95 3.67 -11.99
C VAL A 464 -44.11 3.62 -10.48
N GLY A 465 -44.46 4.72 -9.87
CA GLY A 465 -44.61 4.85 -8.41
C GLY A 465 -44.50 6.29 -7.94
N ASP A 466 -44.36 6.47 -6.63
CA ASP A 466 -44.12 7.77 -6.02
C ASP A 466 -42.75 8.33 -6.42
N LEU A 467 -42.63 9.65 -6.47
CA LEU A 467 -41.38 10.30 -6.83
C LEU A 467 -40.41 10.35 -5.65
N PRO A 468 -39.10 10.29 -5.91
CA PRO A 468 -38.09 10.46 -4.88
C PRO A 468 -38.25 11.76 -4.10
N LYS A 469 -38.14 11.66 -2.77
CA LYS A 469 -38.19 12.81 -1.86
C LYS A 469 -36.82 13.44 -1.75
N ILE A 470 -36.76 14.78 -1.76
CA ILE A 470 -35.53 15.54 -1.59
C ILE A 470 -35.70 16.46 -0.41
N SER A 471 -34.66 16.53 0.42
CA SER A 471 -34.59 17.47 1.55
C SER A 471 -33.24 18.14 1.65
N LEU A 472 -33.24 19.42 2.00
CA LEU A 472 -32.05 20.24 2.23
C LEU A 472 -31.82 20.39 3.74
N HIS A 473 -30.62 20.12 4.20
CA HIS A 473 -30.26 20.20 5.61
C HIS A 473 -29.03 21.08 5.82
N ASP A 474 -29.00 21.76 6.96
CA ASP A 474 -27.80 22.43 7.44
C ASP A 474 -26.81 21.35 7.94
N ILE A 475 -25.54 21.52 7.57
CA ILE A 475 -24.50 20.50 7.88
C ILE A 475 -24.34 20.29 9.39
N LEU A 476 -24.54 21.35 10.22
CA LEU A 476 -24.40 21.25 11.68
C LEU A 476 -25.50 20.41 12.32
N SER A 477 -26.72 20.50 11.80
CA SER A 477 -27.88 19.79 12.33
C SER A 477 -28.03 18.37 11.76
N PHE A 478 -27.35 18.04 10.67
CA PHE A 478 -27.41 16.72 10.04
C PHE A 478 -26.77 15.66 10.96
N PRO A 479 -27.28 14.40 11.05
CA PRO A 479 -26.70 13.34 11.88
C PRO A 479 -25.25 12.99 11.51
N PHE A 480 -24.55 12.32 12.41
CA PHE A 480 -23.17 11.87 12.18
C PHE A 480 -23.07 10.46 11.59
N THR A 481 -24.14 9.68 11.70
CA THR A 481 -24.20 8.27 11.23
C THR A 481 -25.56 7.97 10.62
N LEU A 482 -25.62 6.90 9.84
CA LEU A 482 -26.87 6.43 9.23
C LEU A 482 -27.89 6.04 10.31
N ASP A 483 -27.45 5.34 11.37
CA ASP A 483 -28.34 4.93 12.47
C ASP A 483 -29.02 6.14 13.15
N GLN A 484 -28.27 7.23 13.35
CA GLN A 484 -28.83 8.47 13.92
C GLN A 484 -29.82 9.14 12.97
N LEU A 485 -29.60 9.06 11.66
CA LEU A 485 -30.51 9.57 10.64
C LEU A 485 -31.84 8.80 10.67
N GLU A 486 -31.78 7.48 10.75
CA GLU A 486 -32.95 6.60 10.83
C GLU A 486 -33.75 6.82 12.13
N ASP A 487 -33.05 6.97 13.27
CA ASP A 487 -33.68 7.30 14.53
C ASP A 487 -34.41 8.66 14.53
N GLN A 488 -33.89 9.66 13.81
CA GLN A 488 -34.54 10.98 13.69
C GLN A 488 -35.80 10.90 12.82
N GLU A 489 -35.76 10.18 11.71
CA GLU A 489 -36.93 10.03 10.82
C GLU A 489 -38.05 9.23 11.51
N ASN A 490 -37.73 8.15 12.23
CA ASN A 490 -38.71 7.36 12.98
C ASN A 490 -39.40 8.20 14.08
N ARG A 491 -38.69 9.12 14.74
CA ARG A 491 -39.27 10.02 15.74
C ARG A 491 -40.16 11.12 15.11
N LEU A 492 -39.98 11.44 13.84
CA LEU A 492 -40.82 12.42 13.13
C LEU A 492 -42.10 11.75 12.64
N THR A 493 -42.05 10.53 12.14
CA THR A 493 -43.23 9.74 11.75
C THR A 493 -44.16 9.42 12.91
N ASP A 494 -43.62 9.08 14.10
CA ASP A 494 -44.38 8.85 15.33
C ASP A 494 -45.12 10.12 15.86
N LYS A 495 -44.71 11.33 15.42
CA LYS A 495 -45.36 12.60 15.79
C LYS A 495 -46.44 13.05 14.79
N GLU A 496 -46.44 12.54 13.57
CA GLU A 496 -47.49 12.85 12.57
C GLU A 496 -48.68 11.90 12.68
N ASP A 497 -48.52 10.72 13.33
CA ASP A 497 -49.58 9.72 13.54
C ASP A 497 -50.24 9.80 14.92
N GLY A 498 -49.91 10.79 15.78
CA GLY A 498 -50.46 11.03 17.12
C GLY A 498 -51.16 12.37 17.22
#